data_3d15f302d986e5f015fb2d8ecc0b8478
#
_entry.id   3d15f302d986e5f015fb2d8ecc0b8478
#
_cell.length_a   1.000
_cell.length_b   1.000
_cell.length_c   1.000
_cell.angle_alpha   90.00
_cell.angle_beta   90.00
_cell.angle_gamma   90.00
#
_symmetry.space_group_name_H-M   'P 1'
#
loop_
_entity.id
_entity.type
_entity.pdbx_description
1 polymer ?
#
loop_
_entity_poly.entity_id
_entity_poly.type
_entity_poly.pdbx_seq_one_letter_code
_entity_poly.pdbx_strand_id
1 'polypeptide(L)'
;MGPVKLSIRGPDKVPMHFHFDFSAPQIIWTLTFAAQLVLLVVLLGRERAPRYPWFTAGIALFALRLMVEMLLTGRMATLPLQEILLPLADLGVIVNLLVVVEVARRAFAGTQRSLWVVNGAGVLVVALGVLLVWGPWPAAKDLAWDTLLGRLRMMQLAAQKGDALVSLLTVQLGLMVVLFGRHFKAAWRSHTQMIAIGLSTVAIAWVATQETLLILARTAHPRTQQEYDRIFGLSGGLVGRLLNANNVVYLAALVWWIAWLWLDEPGTAPPPAADETAPEQTES
;
A
#
# COMPACT_ATOMS: atom_id res chain seq x y z
N MET A 1 -35.00 -59.90 -11.35
CA MET A 1 -34.40 -58.66 -11.89
C MET A 1 -35.53 -57.63 -12.04
N GLY A 2 -35.67 -56.70 -11.08
CA GLY A 2 -36.71 -55.67 -11.11
C GLY A 2 -36.14 -54.36 -11.68
N PRO A 3 -36.92 -53.54 -12.38
CA PRO A 3 -36.45 -52.33 -12.98
C PRO A 3 -36.14 -51.26 -11.90
N VAL A 4 -34.93 -50.72 -11.96
CA VAL A 4 -34.47 -49.58 -11.12
C VAL A 4 -35.19 -48.33 -11.65
N LYS A 5 -36.14 -47.78 -10.86
CA LYS A 5 -36.73 -46.47 -11.12
C LYS A 5 -35.72 -45.38 -10.78
N LEU A 6 -35.08 -44.81 -11.80
CA LEU A 6 -34.35 -43.56 -11.71
C LEU A 6 -35.36 -42.41 -11.48
N SER A 7 -35.44 -41.96 -10.23
CA SER A 7 -36.16 -40.73 -9.87
C SER A 7 -35.25 -39.53 -10.28
N ILE A 8 -35.57 -38.89 -11.39
CA ILE A 8 -34.98 -37.61 -11.82
C ILE A 8 -35.56 -36.55 -10.87
N ARG A 9 -34.81 -36.20 -9.83
CA ARG A 9 -35.06 -35.06 -8.95
C ARG A 9 -34.84 -33.81 -9.80
N GLY A 10 -35.86 -33.03 -10.02
CA GLY A 10 -35.78 -31.76 -10.75
C GLY A 10 -34.78 -30.80 -10.00
N PRO A 11 -34.25 -29.80 -10.71
CA PRO A 11 -33.33 -28.84 -10.10
C PRO A 11 -34.06 -28.09 -8.97
N ASP A 12 -33.72 -28.43 -7.72
CA ASP A 12 -34.19 -27.69 -6.57
C ASP A 12 -33.74 -26.24 -6.77
N LYS A 13 -34.71 -25.33 -6.89
CA LYS A 13 -34.46 -23.88 -6.88
C LYS A 13 -33.82 -23.56 -5.53
N VAL A 14 -32.47 -23.49 -5.48
CA VAL A 14 -31.74 -23.00 -4.33
C VAL A 14 -32.15 -21.54 -4.18
N PRO A 15 -32.90 -21.15 -3.15
CA PRO A 15 -33.20 -19.75 -2.91
C PRO A 15 -31.86 -19.04 -2.72
N MET A 16 -31.54 -18.05 -3.58
CA MET A 16 -30.40 -17.17 -3.39
C MET A 16 -30.69 -16.32 -2.15
N HIS A 17 -30.39 -16.86 -0.99
CA HIS A 17 -30.27 -16.05 0.21
C HIS A 17 -28.95 -15.30 0.10
N PHE A 18 -29.01 -14.02 -0.20
CA PHE A 18 -27.90 -13.09 -0.02
C PHE A 18 -27.66 -12.97 1.49
N HIS A 19 -26.92 -13.92 2.08
CA HIS A 19 -26.34 -13.73 3.38
C HIS A 19 -25.17 -12.75 3.21
N PHE A 20 -25.40 -11.49 3.55
CA PHE A 20 -24.32 -10.55 3.81
C PHE A 20 -23.72 -10.90 5.17
N ASP A 21 -22.81 -11.86 5.18
CA ASP A 21 -21.97 -12.09 6.35
C ASP A 21 -20.99 -10.91 6.46
N PHE A 22 -21.32 -9.95 7.30
CA PHE A 22 -20.43 -8.83 7.63
C PHE A 22 -19.27 -9.33 8.48
N SER A 23 -18.35 -10.05 7.88
CA SER A 23 -17.11 -10.43 8.53
C SER A 23 -16.19 -9.21 8.72
N ALA A 24 -15.45 -9.17 9.83
CA ALA A 24 -14.53 -8.06 10.10
C ALA A 24 -13.55 -7.76 8.94
N PRO A 25 -12.95 -8.77 8.25
CA PRO A 25 -12.13 -8.54 7.06
C PRO A 25 -12.87 -7.82 5.93
N GLN A 26 -14.13 -8.19 5.70
CA GLN A 26 -14.94 -7.59 4.63
C GLN A 26 -15.29 -6.14 4.93
N ILE A 27 -15.58 -5.81 6.20
CA ILE A 27 -15.82 -4.42 6.64
C ILE A 27 -14.55 -3.59 6.44
N ILE A 28 -13.40 -4.06 6.92
CA ILE A 28 -12.11 -3.36 6.77
C ILE A 28 -11.80 -3.12 5.30
N TRP A 29 -11.99 -4.12 4.47
CA TRP A 29 -11.76 -4.05 3.04
C TRP A 29 -12.66 -2.99 2.37
N THR A 30 -13.97 -3.00 2.65
CA THR A 30 -14.93 -2.03 2.10
C THR A 30 -14.59 -0.60 2.53
N LEU A 31 -14.25 -0.41 3.81
CA LEU A 31 -13.84 0.89 4.34
C LEU A 31 -12.53 1.38 3.70
N THR A 32 -11.58 0.49 3.48
CA THR A 32 -10.31 0.80 2.81
C THR A 32 -10.55 1.27 1.38
N PHE A 33 -11.36 0.55 0.62
CA PHE A 33 -11.73 0.93 -0.75
C PHE A 33 -12.45 2.28 -0.78
N ALA A 34 -13.46 2.48 0.08
CA ALA A 34 -14.16 3.75 0.18
C ALA A 34 -13.22 4.91 0.55
N ALA A 35 -12.32 4.70 1.51
CA ALA A 35 -11.33 5.72 1.91
C ALA A 35 -10.36 6.07 0.76
N GLN A 36 -9.94 5.08 -0.06
CA GLN A 36 -9.12 5.34 -1.25
C GLN A 36 -9.86 6.20 -2.27
N LEU A 37 -11.14 5.93 -2.53
CA LEU A 37 -11.96 6.74 -3.44
C LEU A 37 -12.13 8.18 -2.91
N VAL A 38 -12.42 8.33 -1.61
CA VAL A 38 -12.51 9.67 -0.98
C VAL A 38 -11.18 10.41 -1.10
N LEU A 39 -10.05 9.74 -0.84
CA LEU A 39 -8.72 10.34 -0.99
C LEU A 39 -8.45 10.78 -2.43
N LEU A 40 -8.83 9.98 -3.43
CA LEU A 40 -8.73 10.38 -4.85
C LEU A 40 -9.58 11.60 -5.15
N VAL A 41 -10.81 11.68 -4.64
CA VAL A 41 -11.67 12.86 -4.78
C VAL A 41 -11.02 14.08 -4.14
N VAL A 42 -10.42 13.95 -2.97
CA VAL A 42 -9.68 15.04 -2.29
C VAL A 42 -8.49 15.51 -3.12
N LEU A 43 -7.67 14.55 -3.63
CA LEU A 43 -6.49 14.86 -4.44
C LEU A 43 -6.86 15.59 -5.74
N LEU A 44 -7.93 15.17 -6.40
CA LEU A 44 -8.41 15.80 -7.64
C LEU A 44 -9.14 17.12 -7.37
N GLY A 45 -10.06 17.13 -6.41
CA GLY A 45 -10.89 18.30 -6.12
C GLY A 45 -10.14 19.48 -5.48
N ARG A 46 -9.01 19.19 -4.80
CA ARG A 46 -8.13 20.22 -4.22
C ARG A 46 -6.90 20.52 -5.10
N GLU A 47 -6.91 20.07 -6.36
CA GLU A 47 -5.81 20.25 -7.31
C GLU A 47 -4.43 19.78 -6.77
N ARG A 48 -4.45 18.77 -5.87
CA ARG A 48 -3.22 18.19 -5.31
C ARG A 48 -2.63 17.11 -6.23
N ALA A 49 -3.42 16.53 -7.14
CA ALA A 49 -2.97 15.49 -8.06
C ALA A 49 -1.81 15.95 -8.97
N PRO A 50 -1.79 17.16 -9.58
CA PRO A 50 -0.62 17.64 -10.32
C PRO A 50 0.61 17.86 -9.43
N ARG A 51 0.39 18.16 -8.15
CA ARG A 51 1.48 18.35 -7.18
C ARG A 51 2.07 17.00 -6.70
N TYR A 52 1.25 15.93 -6.63
CA TYR A 52 1.66 14.60 -6.17
C TYR A 52 1.20 13.52 -7.17
N PRO A 53 1.70 13.54 -8.44
CA PRO A 53 1.21 12.67 -9.49
C PRO A 53 1.44 11.18 -9.20
N TRP A 54 2.60 10.80 -8.69
CA TRP A 54 2.91 9.40 -8.39
C TRP A 54 2.16 8.90 -7.17
N PHE A 55 2.00 9.73 -6.13
CA PHE A 55 1.17 9.38 -4.98
C PHE A 55 -0.29 9.17 -5.39
N THR A 56 -0.83 10.06 -6.23
CA THR A 56 -2.19 9.91 -6.77
C THR A 56 -2.33 8.65 -7.62
N ALA A 57 -1.37 8.38 -8.50
CA ALA A 57 -1.34 7.16 -9.31
C ALA A 57 -1.25 5.89 -8.44
N GLY A 58 -0.47 5.94 -7.35
CA GLY A 58 -0.39 4.85 -6.38
C GLY A 58 -1.73 4.53 -5.73
N ILE A 59 -2.42 5.53 -5.20
CA ILE A 59 -3.74 5.35 -4.60
C ILE A 59 -4.75 4.81 -5.63
N ALA A 60 -4.74 5.33 -6.87
CA ALA A 60 -5.61 4.86 -7.94
C ALA A 60 -5.33 3.39 -8.31
N LEU A 61 -4.05 3.01 -8.41
CA LEU A 61 -3.65 1.64 -8.71
C LEU A 61 -4.04 0.66 -7.59
N PHE A 62 -3.90 1.05 -6.32
CA PHE A 62 -4.34 0.24 -5.19
C PHE A 62 -5.86 0.08 -5.17
N ALA A 63 -6.62 1.14 -5.43
CA ALA A 63 -8.07 1.05 -5.55
C ALA A 63 -8.49 0.13 -6.70
N LEU A 64 -7.82 0.24 -7.87
CA LEU A 64 -8.04 -0.63 -9.01
C LEU A 64 -7.74 -2.10 -8.67
N ARG A 65 -6.61 -2.37 -8.02
CA ARG A 65 -6.24 -3.73 -7.59
C ARG A 65 -7.28 -4.33 -6.65
N LEU A 66 -7.73 -3.58 -5.64
CA LEU A 66 -8.79 -4.03 -4.73
C LEU A 66 -10.10 -4.32 -5.48
N MET A 67 -10.47 -3.47 -6.42
CA MET A 67 -11.67 -3.67 -7.24
C MET A 67 -11.55 -4.95 -8.10
N VAL A 68 -10.41 -5.14 -8.77
CA VAL A 68 -10.15 -6.34 -9.59
C VAL A 68 -10.18 -7.60 -8.72
N GLU A 69 -9.53 -7.59 -7.56
CA GLU A 69 -9.54 -8.70 -6.61
C GLU A 69 -10.98 -9.05 -6.18
N MET A 70 -11.79 -8.06 -5.82
CA MET A 70 -13.19 -8.27 -5.44
C MET A 70 -14.03 -8.87 -6.57
N LEU A 71 -13.90 -8.34 -7.78
CA LEU A 71 -14.70 -8.75 -8.91
C LEU A 71 -14.38 -10.17 -9.38
N LEU A 72 -13.11 -10.59 -9.26
CA LEU A 72 -12.62 -11.84 -9.80
C LEU A 72 -12.55 -12.96 -8.75
N THR A 73 -12.40 -12.63 -7.47
CA THR A 73 -12.39 -13.62 -6.39
C THR A 73 -13.72 -14.39 -6.35
N GLY A 74 -13.61 -15.72 -6.35
CA GLY A 74 -14.78 -16.62 -6.38
C GLY A 74 -15.42 -16.81 -7.78
N ARG A 75 -15.02 -16.03 -8.79
CA ARG A 75 -15.51 -16.19 -10.18
C ARG A 75 -14.48 -16.88 -11.09
N MET A 76 -13.22 -16.82 -10.74
CA MET A 76 -12.13 -17.41 -11.49
C MET A 76 -11.36 -18.42 -10.64
N ALA A 77 -10.73 -19.40 -11.30
CA ALA A 77 -9.80 -20.29 -10.63
C ALA A 77 -8.56 -19.53 -10.13
N THR A 78 -7.88 -20.08 -9.12
CA THR A 78 -6.77 -19.39 -8.43
C THR A 78 -5.60 -19.04 -9.36
N LEU A 79 -5.25 -19.91 -10.32
CA LEU A 79 -4.12 -19.66 -11.23
C LEU A 79 -4.36 -18.47 -12.16
N PRO A 80 -5.45 -18.40 -12.97
CA PRO A 80 -5.69 -17.23 -13.82
C PRO A 80 -5.92 -15.94 -13.02
N LEU A 81 -6.42 -16.03 -11.79
CA LEU A 81 -6.51 -14.87 -10.91
C LEU A 81 -5.11 -14.33 -10.55
N GLN A 82 -4.16 -15.21 -10.24
CA GLN A 82 -2.78 -14.82 -9.96
C GLN A 82 -2.07 -14.22 -11.19
N GLU A 83 -2.34 -14.71 -12.40
CA GLU A 83 -1.83 -14.13 -13.65
C GLU A 83 -2.22 -12.66 -13.84
N ILE A 84 -3.34 -12.23 -13.27
CA ILE A 84 -3.80 -10.83 -13.33
C ILE A 84 -3.26 -10.03 -12.14
N LEU A 85 -3.31 -10.59 -10.94
CA LEU A 85 -2.96 -9.86 -9.71
C LEU A 85 -1.46 -9.66 -9.52
N LEU A 86 -0.61 -10.59 -9.97
CA LEU A 86 0.84 -10.46 -9.84
C LEU A 86 1.42 -9.32 -10.69
N PRO A 87 1.09 -9.16 -11.99
CA PRO A 87 1.51 -7.99 -12.76
C PRO A 87 1.06 -6.66 -12.15
N LEU A 88 -0.18 -6.61 -11.59
CA LEU A 88 -0.64 -5.42 -10.88
C LEU A 88 0.19 -5.17 -9.60
N ALA A 89 0.61 -6.23 -8.91
CA ALA A 89 1.46 -6.10 -7.74
C ALA A 89 2.84 -5.55 -8.12
N ASP A 90 3.47 -6.11 -9.17
CA ASP A 90 4.77 -5.63 -9.68
C ASP A 90 4.70 -4.18 -10.15
N LEU A 91 3.63 -3.80 -10.86
CA LEU A 91 3.37 -2.40 -11.22
C LEU A 91 3.21 -1.53 -9.96
N GLY A 92 2.55 -2.05 -8.93
CA GLY A 92 2.41 -1.39 -7.63
C GLY A 92 3.75 -1.09 -6.98
N VAL A 93 4.70 -2.03 -7.02
CA VAL A 93 6.07 -1.82 -6.53
C VAL A 93 6.76 -0.67 -7.26
N ILE A 94 6.67 -0.65 -8.59
CA ILE A 94 7.28 0.40 -9.42
C ILE A 94 6.67 1.77 -9.06
N VAL A 95 5.35 1.87 -9.00
CA VAL A 95 4.66 3.11 -8.66
C VAL A 95 5.00 3.56 -7.25
N ASN A 96 5.05 2.66 -6.28
CA ASN A 96 5.44 2.98 -4.90
C ASN A 96 6.89 3.47 -4.81
N LEU A 97 7.80 2.90 -5.58
CA LEU A 97 9.18 3.41 -5.67
C LEU A 97 9.19 4.85 -6.20
N LEU A 98 8.39 5.14 -7.23
CA LEU A 98 8.25 6.50 -7.77
C LEU A 98 7.63 7.47 -6.75
N VAL A 99 6.66 7.01 -5.92
CA VAL A 99 6.11 7.78 -4.80
C VAL A 99 7.20 8.12 -3.79
N VAL A 100 8.03 7.16 -3.39
CA VAL A 100 9.15 7.41 -2.46
C VAL A 100 10.12 8.44 -3.03
N VAL A 101 10.48 8.32 -4.31
CA VAL A 101 11.35 9.30 -5.01
C VAL A 101 10.69 10.68 -5.08
N GLU A 102 9.39 10.75 -5.41
CA GLU A 102 8.64 12.00 -5.44
C GLU A 102 8.63 12.70 -4.08
N VAL A 103 8.29 11.98 -3.02
CA VAL A 103 8.23 12.51 -1.65
C VAL A 103 9.62 12.92 -1.18
N ALA A 104 10.65 12.11 -1.43
CA ALA A 104 12.04 12.44 -1.08
C ALA A 104 12.52 13.73 -1.79
N ARG A 105 12.31 13.84 -3.11
CA ARG A 105 12.69 15.04 -3.87
C ARG A 105 12.01 16.31 -3.36
N ARG A 106 10.76 16.22 -2.91
CA ARG A 106 10.01 17.36 -2.36
C ARG A 106 10.43 17.68 -0.93
N ALA A 107 10.61 16.66 -0.10
CA ALA A 107 11.05 16.83 1.29
C ALA A 107 12.42 17.52 1.38
N PHE A 108 13.31 17.23 0.43
CA PHE A 108 14.69 17.74 0.42
C PHE A 108 14.97 18.76 -0.70
N ALA A 109 13.94 19.41 -1.25
CA ALA A 109 14.08 20.36 -2.34
C ALA A 109 15.00 21.57 -2.03
N GLY A 110 15.14 21.94 -0.75
CA GLY A 110 16.04 23.00 -0.27
C GLY A 110 17.48 22.57 -0.02
N THR A 111 17.80 21.28 -0.20
CA THR A 111 19.15 20.75 0.09
C THR A 111 20.04 20.82 -1.14
N GLN A 112 21.35 21.04 -0.91
CA GLN A 112 22.35 21.08 -1.97
C GLN A 112 22.34 19.76 -2.78
N ARG A 113 22.22 19.86 -4.11
CA ARG A 113 21.99 18.71 -5.00
C ARG A 113 23.01 17.59 -4.85
N SER A 114 24.29 17.93 -4.61
CA SER A 114 25.35 16.94 -4.38
C SER A 114 25.15 16.11 -3.11
N LEU A 115 24.77 16.74 -2.01
CA LEU A 115 24.49 16.07 -0.75
C LEU A 115 23.26 15.16 -0.85
N TRP A 116 22.23 15.58 -1.60
CA TRP A 116 21.04 14.76 -1.82
C TRP A 116 21.36 13.46 -2.58
N VAL A 117 22.20 13.56 -3.63
CA VAL A 117 22.61 12.39 -4.43
C VAL A 117 23.44 11.42 -3.60
N VAL A 118 24.41 11.91 -2.85
CA VAL A 118 25.29 11.06 -2.01
C VAL A 118 24.49 10.37 -0.90
N ASN A 119 23.64 11.12 -0.19
CA ASN A 119 22.81 10.54 0.87
C ASN A 119 21.76 9.56 0.30
N GLY A 120 21.14 9.88 -0.84
CA GLY A 120 20.19 9.00 -1.50
C GLY A 120 20.85 7.70 -1.98
N ALA A 121 22.05 7.77 -2.53
CA ALA A 121 22.82 6.58 -2.90
C ALA A 121 23.19 5.73 -1.67
N GLY A 122 23.61 6.35 -0.57
CA GLY A 122 23.89 5.66 0.69
C GLY A 122 22.66 4.93 1.24
N VAL A 123 21.51 5.60 1.26
CA VAL A 123 20.23 5.03 1.70
C VAL A 123 19.85 3.82 0.82
N LEU A 124 20.00 3.95 -0.50
CA LEU A 124 19.72 2.87 -1.44
C LEU A 124 20.66 1.67 -1.23
N VAL A 125 21.96 1.92 -1.06
CA VAL A 125 22.94 0.84 -0.80
C VAL A 125 22.61 0.09 0.48
N VAL A 126 22.27 0.79 1.56
CA VAL A 126 21.85 0.16 2.83
C VAL A 126 20.58 -0.67 2.63
N ALA A 127 19.57 -0.12 1.96
CA ALA A 127 18.32 -0.85 1.68
C ALA A 127 18.57 -2.12 0.85
N LEU A 128 19.38 -2.03 -0.19
CA LEU A 128 19.76 -3.18 -1.01
C LEU A 128 20.58 -4.22 -0.21
N GLY A 129 21.53 -3.76 0.62
CA GLY A 129 22.30 -4.65 1.51
C GLY A 129 21.41 -5.44 2.46
N VAL A 130 20.46 -4.75 3.11
CA VAL A 130 19.45 -5.41 3.96
C VAL A 130 18.61 -6.40 3.16
N LEU A 131 18.15 -6.01 1.97
CA LEU A 131 17.30 -6.85 1.11
C LEU A 131 18.02 -8.14 0.68
N LEU A 132 19.33 -8.09 0.41
CA LEU A 132 20.12 -9.26 0.03
C LEU A 132 20.19 -10.30 1.15
N VAL A 133 20.26 -9.85 2.39
CA VAL A 133 20.34 -10.71 3.58
C VAL A 133 18.96 -11.12 4.09
N TRP A 134 17.94 -10.31 3.81
CA TRP A 134 16.62 -10.45 4.39
C TRP A 134 15.73 -11.45 3.64
N GLY A 135 15.27 -12.44 4.39
CA GLY A 135 14.32 -13.45 3.95
C GLY A 135 14.93 -14.53 3.03
N PRO A 136 14.17 -15.59 2.77
CA PRO A 136 14.63 -16.70 1.94
C PRO A 136 14.72 -16.28 0.47
N TRP A 137 15.76 -16.82 -0.20
CA TRP A 137 15.87 -16.78 -1.65
C TRP A 137 15.51 -18.16 -2.20
N PRO A 138 14.64 -18.27 -3.21
CA PRO A 138 14.31 -19.54 -3.83
C PRO A 138 15.53 -20.12 -4.54
N ALA A 139 15.59 -21.44 -4.64
CA ALA A 139 16.64 -22.09 -5.41
C ALA A 139 16.48 -21.77 -6.92
N ALA A 140 17.59 -21.62 -7.62
CA ALA A 140 17.59 -21.27 -9.06
C ALA A 140 16.72 -22.22 -9.92
N LYS A 141 16.66 -23.50 -9.54
CA LYS A 141 15.82 -24.52 -10.20
C LYS A 141 14.32 -24.24 -10.11
N ASP A 142 13.89 -23.47 -9.10
CA ASP A 142 12.48 -23.13 -8.86
C ASP A 142 12.03 -21.90 -9.66
N LEU A 143 12.96 -21.23 -10.35
CA LEU A 143 12.78 -20.00 -11.11
C LEU A 143 12.87 -20.23 -12.63
N ALA A 144 12.35 -21.37 -13.12
CA ALA A 144 12.34 -21.69 -14.53
C ALA A 144 11.38 -20.82 -15.33
N TRP A 145 11.87 -20.05 -16.32
CA TRP A 145 11.07 -19.16 -17.17
C TRP A 145 10.22 -19.87 -18.22
N ASP A 146 10.53 -21.10 -18.52
CA ASP A 146 9.91 -21.97 -19.53
C ASP A 146 8.52 -22.47 -19.10
N THR A 147 8.24 -22.47 -17.79
CA THR A 147 6.96 -22.92 -17.23
C THR A 147 6.12 -21.75 -16.73
N LEU A 148 4.78 -21.84 -16.87
CA LEU A 148 3.85 -20.86 -16.33
C LEU A 148 4.07 -20.67 -14.81
N LEU A 149 4.21 -21.79 -14.08
CA LEU A 149 4.41 -21.75 -12.63
C LEU A 149 5.73 -21.06 -12.24
N GLY A 150 6.79 -21.29 -12.99
CA GLY A 150 8.09 -20.63 -12.79
C GLY A 150 8.00 -19.12 -13.01
N ARG A 151 7.29 -18.68 -14.06
CA ARG A 151 7.03 -17.25 -14.31
C ARG A 151 6.25 -16.60 -13.18
N LEU A 152 5.16 -17.23 -12.71
CA LEU A 152 4.38 -16.72 -11.59
C LEU A 152 5.20 -16.63 -10.29
N ARG A 153 6.07 -17.63 -10.02
CA ARG A 153 7.00 -17.57 -8.87
C ARG A 153 8.01 -16.42 -8.98
N MET A 154 8.53 -16.16 -10.19
CA MET A 154 9.42 -15.02 -10.42
C MET A 154 8.72 -13.70 -10.16
N MET A 155 7.50 -13.51 -10.69
CA MET A 155 6.71 -12.30 -10.44
C MET A 155 6.37 -12.14 -8.95
N GLN A 156 5.98 -13.23 -8.29
CA GLN A 156 5.73 -13.22 -6.84
C GLN A 156 6.99 -12.83 -6.05
N LEU A 157 8.16 -13.35 -6.43
CA LEU A 157 9.43 -12.98 -5.81
C LEU A 157 9.75 -11.51 -6.04
N ALA A 158 9.58 -11.02 -7.28
CA ALA A 158 9.80 -9.61 -7.62
C ALA A 158 8.88 -8.69 -6.81
N ALA A 159 7.58 -9.01 -6.73
CA ALA A 159 6.63 -8.28 -5.90
C ALA A 159 7.06 -8.27 -4.42
N GLN A 160 7.36 -9.43 -3.83
CA GLN A 160 7.74 -9.54 -2.42
C GLN A 160 9.04 -8.79 -2.09
N LYS A 161 10.08 -8.96 -2.89
CA LYS A 161 11.37 -8.29 -2.68
C LYS A 161 11.29 -6.81 -3.00
N GLY A 162 10.50 -6.44 -4.01
CA GLY A 162 10.21 -5.06 -4.35
C GLY A 162 9.47 -4.34 -3.24
N ASP A 163 8.41 -4.92 -2.69
CA ASP A 163 7.67 -4.36 -1.55
C ASP A 163 8.56 -4.20 -0.32
N ALA A 164 9.44 -5.17 -0.04
CA ALA A 164 10.41 -5.08 1.04
C ALA A 164 11.39 -3.91 0.82
N LEU A 165 11.95 -3.77 -0.39
CA LEU A 165 12.83 -2.66 -0.74
C LEU A 165 12.14 -1.30 -0.56
N VAL A 166 10.96 -1.14 -1.15
CA VAL A 166 10.17 0.09 -1.06
C VAL A 166 9.84 0.42 0.39
N SER A 167 9.45 -0.58 1.19
CA SER A 167 9.16 -0.38 2.62
C SER A 167 10.39 0.08 3.40
N LEU A 168 11.56 -0.52 3.16
CA LEU A 168 12.82 -0.09 3.78
C LEU A 168 13.18 1.36 3.39
N LEU A 169 13.09 1.70 2.11
CA LEU A 169 13.33 3.06 1.63
C LEU A 169 12.35 4.06 2.25
N THR A 170 11.09 3.67 2.38
CA THR A 170 10.04 4.51 2.98
C THR A 170 10.29 4.75 4.47
N VAL A 171 10.68 3.71 5.21
CA VAL A 171 11.05 3.85 6.65
C VAL A 171 12.26 4.77 6.80
N GLN A 172 13.30 4.58 5.99
CA GLN A 172 14.49 5.43 6.01
C GLN A 172 14.15 6.88 5.66
N LEU A 173 13.29 7.11 4.65
CA LEU A 173 12.79 8.44 4.30
C LEU A 173 12.07 9.09 5.49
N GLY A 174 11.16 8.37 6.14
CA GLY A 174 10.46 8.87 7.33
C GLY A 174 11.39 9.23 8.47
N LEU A 175 12.38 8.37 8.77
CA LEU A 175 13.40 8.66 9.76
C LEU A 175 14.18 9.92 9.41
N MET A 176 14.61 10.08 8.16
CA MET A 176 15.30 11.28 7.69
C MET A 176 14.44 12.53 7.84
N VAL A 177 13.15 12.46 7.47
CA VAL A 177 12.23 13.60 7.62
C VAL A 177 12.00 13.96 9.08
N VAL A 178 11.84 13.00 9.97
CA VAL A 178 11.62 13.24 11.41
C VAL A 178 12.89 13.75 12.10
N LEU A 179 14.03 13.11 11.87
CA LEU A 179 15.28 13.44 12.57
C LEU A 179 15.94 14.71 12.02
N PHE A 180 15.90 14.89 10.72
CA PHE A 180 16.65 15.96 10.04
C PHE A 180 15.73 17.03 9.42
N GLY A 181 14.42 16.89 9.49
CA GLY A 181 13.48 17.84 8.87
C GLY A 181 13.65 19.27 9.37
N ARG A 182 13.99 19.48 10.63
CA ARG A 182 14.31 20.81 11.19
C ARG A 182 15.64 21.36 10.63
N HIS A 183 16.64 20.50 10.47
CA HIS A 183 17.96 20.89 9.97
C HIS A 183 17.94 21.29 8.49
N PHE A 184 17.16 20.57 7.68
CA PHE A 184 17.02 20.84 6.27
C PHE A 184 15.95 21.89 5.93
N LYS A 185 15.42 22.62 6.92
CA LYS A 185 14.34 23.60 6.75
C LYS A 185 13.14 23.02 5.97
N ALA A 186 12.95 21.71 6.02
CA ALA A 186 11.74 21.06 5.49
C ALA A 186 10.56 21.70 6.22
N ALA A 187 9.65 22.32 5.46
CA ALA A 187 8.54 23.07 6.02
C ALA A 187 7.72 22.19 6.97
N TRP A 188 7.82 22.45 8.26
CA TRP A 188 7.08 21.76 9.31
C TRP A 188 5.59 21.93 9.04
N ARG A 189 4.84 20.82 9.02
CA ARG A 189 3.42 20.73 8.63
C ARG A 189 3.12 20.85 7.13
N SER A 190 4.08 20.63 6.24
CA SER A 190 3.80 20.53 4.81
C SER A 190 3.03 19.23 4.49
N HIS A 191 2.23 19.24 3.43
CA HIS A 191 1.56 18.04 2.93
C HIS A 191 2.55 16.91 2.62
N THR A 192 3.73 17.25 2.08
CA THR A 192 4.82 16.29 1.80
C THR A 192 5.26 15.55 3.05
N GLN A 193 5.41 16.26 4.18
CA GLN A 193 5.77 15.65 5.45
C GLN A 193 4.68 14.71 5.97
N MET A 194 3.41 15.13 5.86
CA MET A 194 2.29 14.30 6.31
C MET A 194 2.11 13.04 5.46
N ILE A 195 2.38 13.14 4.15
CA ILE A 195 2.44 11.97 3.26
C ILE A 195 3.59 11.05 3.69
N ALA A 196 4.81 11.58 3.92
CA ALA A 196 5.96 10.80 4.33
C ALA A 196 5.74 10.05 5.66
N ILE A 197 5.15 10.72 6.67
CA ILE A 197 4.84 10.11 7.97
C ILE A 197 3.84 8.96 7.79
N GLY A 198 2.75 9.18 7.07
CA GLY A 198 1.74 8.14 6.84
C GLY A 198 2.32 6.93 6.09
N LEU A 199 3.09 7.18 5.01
CA LEU A 199 3.77 6.12 4.26
C LEU A 199 4.72 5.32 5.17
N SER A 200 5.52 6.00 6.00
CA SER A 200 6.48 5.35 6.90
C SER A 200 5.78 4.54 7.99
N THR A 201 4.67 5.03 8.52
CA THR A 201 3.85 4.29 9.49
C THR A 201 3.33 2.98 8.89
N VAL A 202 2.79 3.04 7.66
CA VAL A 202 2.33 1.86 6.92
C VAL A 202 3.49 0.90 6.64
N ALA A 203 4.65 1.42 6.20
CA ALA A 203 5.81 0.61 5.90
C ALA A 203 6.38 -0.09 7.15
N ILE A 204 6.44 0.59 8.30
CA ILE A 204 6.86 -0.01 9.57
C ILE A 204 5.90 -1.14 9.98
N ALA A 205 4.58 -0.91 9.90
CA ALA A 205 3.59 -1.92 10.23
C ALA A 205 3.72 -3.14 9.29
N TRP A 206 3.94 -2.91 7.99
CA TRP A 206 4.15 -3.96 7.01
C TRP A 206 5.41 -4.78 7.31
N VAL A 207 6.56 -4.13 7.53
CA VAL A 207 7.83 -4.80 7.88
C VAL A 207 7.67 -5.62 9.16
N ALA A 208 7.06 -5.05 10.21
CA ALA A 208 6.80 -5.75 11.46
C ALA A 208 5.90 -6.98 11.27
N THR A 209 4.87 -6.86 10.42
CA THR A 209 3.99 -7.98 10.07
C THR A 209 4.77 -9.09 9.36
N GLN A 210 5.58 -8.75 8.34
CA GLN A 210 6.37 -9.71 7.58
C GLN A 210 7.39 -10.44 8.46
N GLU A 211 8.11 -9.72 9.33
CA GLU A 211 9.04 -10.33 10.28
C GLU A 211 8.33 -11.29 11.25
N THR A 212 7.20 -10.88 11.78
CA THR A 212 6.40 -11.74 12.67
C THR A 212 5.95 -13.01 11.94
N LEU A 213 5.51 -12.89 10.68
CA LEU A 213 5.12 -14.04 9.87
C LEU A 213 6.30 -14.96 9.57
N LEU A 214 7.50 -14.42 9.30
CA LEU A 214 8.72 -15.20 9.09
C LEU A 214 9.15 -15.95 10.36
N ILE A 215 9.12 -15.29 11.52
CA ILE A 215 9.41 -15.92 12.81
C ILE A 215 8.39 -17.04 13.06
N LEU A 216 7.11 -16.77 12.86
CA LEU A 216 6.05 -17.73 13.06
C LEU A 216 6.21 -18.96 12.14
N ALA A 217 6.54 -18.74 10.85
CA ALA A 217 6.79 -19.83 9.91
C ALA A 217 8.00 -20.70 10.28
N ARG A 218 9.01 -20.13 10.96
CA ARG A 218 10.21 -20.86 11.39
C ARG A 218 10.03 -21.60 12.72
N THR A 219 9.21 -21.04 13.62
CA THR A 219 9.08 -21.53 15.00
C THR A 219 7.83 -22.35 15.25
N ALA A 220 6.75 -22.11 14.50
CA ALA A 220 5.51 -22.83 14.70
C ALA A 220 5.55 -24.18 13.96
N HIS A 221 5.43 -25.25 14.73
CA HIS A 221 5.34 -26.63 14.23
C HIS A 221 4.02 -27.26 14.70
N PRO A 222 2.88 -26.89 14.08
CA PRO A 222 1.57 -27.40 14.50
C PRO A 222 1.52 -28.92 14.31
N ARG A 223 1.06 -29.62 15.35
CA ARG A 223 0.93 -31.08 15.35
C ARG A 223 -0.47 -31.54 14.95
N THR A 224 -1.46 -30.64 15.05
CA THR A 224 -2.86 -30.93 14.73
C THR A 224 -3.41 -29.90 13.77
N GLN A 225 -4.45 -30.27 13.00
CA GLN A 225 -5.14 -29.35 12.09
C GLN A 225 -5.73 -28.16 12.85
N GLN A 226 -6.28 -28.38 14.04
CA GLN A 226 -6.85 -27.33 14.88
C GLN A 226 -5.77 -26.30 15.31
N GLU A 227 -4.58 -26.77 15.65
CA GLU A 227 -3.44 -25.91 15.99
C GLU A 227 -2.93 -25.13 14.78
N TYR A 228 -2.90 -25.77 13.60
CA TYR A 228 -2.60 -25.12 12.34
C TYR A 228 -3.60 -23.99 12.02
N ASP A 229 -4.90 -24.25 12.12
CA ASP A 229 -5.95 -23.26 11.86
C ASP A 229 -5.92 -22.09 12.86
N ARG A 230 -5.57 -22.38 14.12
CA ARG A 230 -5.40 -21.34 15.16
C ARG A 230 -4.22 -20.41 14.86
N ILE A 231 -3.15 -20.90 14.27
CA ILE A 231 -1.95 -20.11 13.96
C ILE A 231 -2.07 -19.49 12.57
N PHE A 232 -2.32 -20.30 11.56
CA PHE A 232 -2.23 -19.91 10.14
C PHE A 232 -3.59 -19.62 9.49
N GLY A 233 -4.69 -19.83 10.18
CA GLY A 233 -6.03 -19.55 9.65
C GLY A 233 -6.24 -18.08 9.32
N LEU A 234 -6.66 -17.79 8.07
CA LEU A 234 -6.87 -16.42 7.59
C LEU A 234 -8.08 -15.73 8.22
N SER A 235 -9.13 -16.48 8.55
CA SER A 235 -10.39 -15.93 9.08
C SER A 235 -10.43 -15.73 10.58
N GLY A 236 -9.52 -16.32 11.35
CA GLY A 236 -9.55 -16.23 12.81
C GLY A 236 -8.24 -16.57 13.51
N GLY A 237 -7.26 -17.12 12.78
CA GLY A 237 -5.94 -17.44 13.28
C GLY A 237 -5.08 -16.21 13.54
N LEU A 238 -3.92 -16.43 14.14
CA LEU A 238 -2.96 -15.35 14.46
C LEU A 238 -2.51 -14.60 13.20
N VAL A 239 -2.24 -15.33 12.11
CA VAL A 239 -1.84 -14.73 10.81
C VAL A 239 -2.95 -13.81 10.30
N GLY A 240 -4.21 -14.25 10.29
CA GLY A 240 -5.34 -13.43 9.87
C GLY A 240 -5.50 -12.16 10.71
N ARG A 241 -5.28 -12.25 12.04
CA ARG A 241 -5.34 -11.08 12.94
C ARG A 241 -4.21 -10.09 12.65
N LEU A 242 -2.99 -10.56 12.37
CA LEU A 242 -1.86 -9.71 12.01
C LEU A 242 -2.10 -8.97 10.68
N LEU A 243 -2.61 -9.68 9.67
CA LEU A 243 -2.96 -9.07 8.39
C LEU A 243 -4.08 -8.02 8.54
N ASN A 244 -5.10 -8.32 9.33
CA ASN A 244 -6.18 -7.37 9.61
C ASN A 244 -5.67 -6.15 10.38
N ALA A 245 -4.77 -6.32 11.36
CA ALA A 245 -4.14 -5.20 12.07
C ALA A 245 -3.35 -4.30 11.11
N ASN A 246 -2.59 -4.87 10.18
CA ASN A 246 -1.88 -4.11 9.15
C ASN A 246 -2.86 -3.33 8.26
N ASN A 247 -3.98 -3.93 7.85
CA ASN A 247 -5.02 -3.25 7.07
C ASN A 247 -5.68 -2.10 7.84
N VAL A 248 -5.87 -2.25 9.16
CA VAL A 248 -6.38 -1.16 10.02
C VAL A 248 -5.38 0.00 10.07
N VAL A 249 -4.07 -0.27 10.18
CA VAL A 249 -3.03 0.77 10.13
C VAL A 249 -3.06 1.49 8.78
N TYR A 250 -3.21 0.76 7.68
CA TYR A 250 -3.34 1.37 6.36
C TYR A 250 -4.59 2.24 6.24
N LEU A 251 -5.75 1.77 6.72
CA LEU A 251 -6.98 2.55 6.76
C LEU A 251 -6.81 3.84 7.60
N ALA A 252 -6.14 3.75 8.75
CA ALA A 252 -5.84 4.92 9.58
C ALA A 252 -4.94 5.92 8.84
N ALA A 253 -3.95 5.45 8.07
CA ALA A 253 -3.12 6.32 7.23
C ALA A 253 -3.93 6.99 6.11
N LEU A 254 -4.89 6.29 5.49
CA LEU A 254 -5.79 6.89 4.49
C LEU A 254 -6.63 8.02 5.10
N VAL A 255 -7.22 7.79 6.27
CA VAL A 255 -8.01 8.82 7.00
C VAL A 255 -7.11 10.01 7.36
N TRP A 256 -5.88 9.74 7.81
CA TRP A 256 -4.87 10.76 8.09
C TRP A 256 -4.58 11.62 6.86
N TRP A 257 -4.32 10.99 5.69
CA TRP A 257 -4.06 11.74 4.45
C TRP A 257 -5.29 12.52 3.98
N ILE A 258 -6.50 11.95 4.06
CA ILE A 258 -7.74 12.67 3.75
C ILE A 258 -7.84 13.94 4.60
N ALA A 259 -7.66 13.83 5.92
CA ALA A 259 -7.77 14.97 6.81
C ALA A 259 -6.74 16.05 6.49
N TRP A 260 -5.46 15.69 6.30
CA TRP A 260 -4.40 16.67 6.06
C TRP A 260 -4.41 17.26 4.65
N LEU A 261 -4.73 16.47 3.63
CA LEU A 261 -4.78 16.96 2.25
C LEU A 261 -6.06 17.77 1.96
N TRP A 262 -7.09 17.61 2.78
CA TRP A 262 -8.29 18.47 2.73
C TRP A 262 -7.99 19.90 3.22
N LEU A 263 -7.12 20.06 4.20
CA LEU A 263 -6.76 21.37 4.76
C LEU A 263 -5.75 22.08 3.85
N ASP A 264 -5.77 23.42 3.89
CA ASP A 264 -4.75 24.21 3.18
C ASP A 264 -3.43 24.23 3.95
N GLU A 265 -2.30 24.34 3.22
CA GLU A 265 -0.98 24.44 3.86
C GLU A 265 -0.90 25.75 4.68
N PRO A 266 -0.41 25.69 5.94
CA PRO A 266 -0.14 26.90 6.70
C PRO A 266 0.89 27.77 5.96
N GLY A 267 0.54 28.99 5.63
CA GLY A 267 1.41 29.96 4.92
C GLY A 267 1.07 30.22 3.46
N THR A 268 0.04 29.59 2.90
CA THR A 268 -0.51 29.92 1.57
C THR A 268 -1.69 30.90 1.67
N ALA A 269 -1.77 31.71 2.74
CA ALA A 269 -2.72 32.80 2.75
C ALA A 269 -2.47 33.68 1.51
N PRO A 270 -3.49 34.00 0.70
CA PRO A 270 -3.32 34.94 -0.39
C PRO A 270 -2.73 36.23 0.17
N PRO A 271 -1.80 36.91 -0.55
CA PRO A 271 -1.33 38.21 -0.11
C PRO A 271 -2.55 39.09 0.15
N PRO A 272 -2.58 39.87 1.24
CA PRO A 272 -3.68 40.76 1.53
C PRO A 272 -3.94 41.56 0.24
N ALA A 273 -5.19 41.58 -0.21
CA ALA A 273 -5.59 42.31 -1.40
C ALA A 273 -4.97 43.72 -1.23
N ALA A 274 -4.10 44.10 -2.17
CA ALA A 274 -3.49 45.40 -2.17
C ALA A 274 -4.67 46.38 -2.04
N ASP A 275 -4.67 47.16 -0.95
CA ASP A 275 -5.70 48.13 -0.65
C ASP A 275 -5.78 49.07 -1.87
N GLU A 276 -6.77 48.87 -2.71
CA GLU A 276 -7.05 49.71 -3.91
C GLU A 276 -7.52 51.12 -3.52
N THR A 277 -7.40 51.44 -2.25
CA THR A 277 -7.73 52.78 -1.73
C THR A 277 -6.45 53.59 -1.42
N ALA A 278 -5.56 53.73 -2.40
CA ALA A 278 -4.68 54.89 -2.40
C ALA A 278 -5.50 56.07 -2.98
N PRO A 279 -5.87 57.08 -2.17
CA PRO A 279 -6.56 58.22 -2.69
C PRO A 279 -5.62 58.94 -3.67
N GLU A 280 -6.10 59.14 -4.91
CA GLU A 280 -5.54 60.03 -5.91
C GLU A 280 -5.26 61.37 -5.23
N GLN A 281 -4.00 61.64 -4.91
CA GLN A 281 -3.59 63.00 -4.53
C GLN A 281 -3.74 63.86 -5.77
N THR A 282 -4.87 64.52 -5.87
CA THR A 282 -5.09 65.65 -6.79
C THR A 282 -4.11 66.77 -6.41
N GLU A 283 -2.99 66.85 -7.13
CA GLU A 283 -2.15 68.06 -7.18
C GLU A 283 -2.94 69.19 -7.80
N SER A 284 -3.22 70.23 -7.02
CA SER A 284 -3.72 71.55 -7.45
C SER A 284 -2.58 72.54 -7.49
#